data_7e5c9bf65a474816c6016aaa5ee8b4dd
#
_entry.id   7e5c9bf65a474816c6016aaa5ee8b4dd
#
_cell.length_a   1.000
_cell.length_b   1.000
_cell.length_c   1.000
_cell.angle_alpha   90.00
_cell.angle_beta   90.00
_cell.angle_gamma   90.00
#
_symmetry.space_group_name_H-M   'P 1'
#
loop_
_entity.id
_entity.type
_entity.pdbx_description
1 polymer ?
#
loop_
_entity_poly.entity_id
_entity_poly.type
_entity_poly.pdbx_seq_one_letter_code
_entity_poly.pdbx_strand_id
1 'polypeptide(L)'
;MPRIPDTQPELPETPIDSEAAANDRAEGRNVLTLVLHQILFRTAWIFKTESVILPAFLDSITDVGWVRGMLPPLNRFAQSLAPVLLSDRLGRASLKSRWLARTTVLMAVPFLSLGGMLLLFGHSSPAWFVSFFLTSYAAFFCVCGVNQAAYNTIQGKLIRPARRGRLAAIAGNAGSVVAVLMAWILLRPWTQHQPPHFAYIFLFTGATFLLAGFTVRGLQEQSDPIVSRSPIDARRRFAVARQAMRNDPHLRRLCLLAALFVCSQLLFPHYQRLGRLQPGYEGRMLMVWVVAQNISAAAFSWFSGWLADRRGTRAALRWLTFLAMFAPPLALTLAEFADARWYWVAFAWLGLVPVTYRMMLNYALELTSRENHPIYVSTVVLCMAPPIILSPLVGDAVHRIGYVIPFCGIAAVVLAAWCLSLVMVEPREVTFVHSESVNPTEDEQPGLSDDWPNV
;
A
#
# COMPACT_ATOMS: atom_id res chain seq x y z
N MET A 1 65.85 1.93 32.80
CA MET A 1 64.50 1.79 33.27
C MET A 1 63.75 1.02 32.18
N PRO A 2 63.36 -0.23 32.41
CA PRO A 2 62.58 -0.98 31.46
C PRO A 2 61.12 -0.54 31.52
N ARG A 3 60.45 -0.31 30.30
CA ARG A 3 59.05 0.02 30.18
C ARG A 3 58.23 -1.24 30.51
N ILE A 4 57.33 -1.10 31.49
CA ILE A 4 56.28 -2.09 31.80
C ILE A 4 55.26 -2.06 30.66
N PRO A 5 54.86 -3.18 30.05
CA PRO A 5 53.79 -3.20 29.09
C PRO A 5 52.44 -3.05 29.82
N ASP A 6 51.68 -2.01 29.44
CA ASP A 6 50.30 -1.76 29.85
C ASP A 6 49.38 -2.82 29.19
N THR A 7 49.38 -4.02 29.70
CA THR A 7 48.32 -4.98 29.46
C THR A 7 47.24 -4.76 30.51
N GLN A 8 46.27 -3.86 30.22
CA GLN A 8 45.02 -3.86 30.96
C GLN A 8 44.32 -5.23 30.69
N PRO A 9 43.98 -5.99 31.74
CA PRO A 9 43.19 -7.20 31.55
C PRO A 9 41.82 -6.79 31.02
N GLU A 10 41.43 -7.34 29.87
CA GLU A 10 40.03 -7.26 29.37
C GLU A 10 39.14 -7.78 30.49
N LEU A 11 38.31 -6.88 31.05
CA LEU A 11 37.30 -7.26 32.04
C LEU A 11 36.37 -8.29 31.36
N PRO A 12 36.08 -9.43 32.02
CA PRO A 12 35.15 -10.41 31.44
C PRO A 12 33.79 -9.74 31.19
N GLU A 13 33.30 -9.88 29.94
CA GLU A 13 31.96 -9.37 29.57
C GLU A 13 30.95 -9.83 30.60
N THR A 14 30.19 -8.89 31.16
CA THR A 14 29.15 -9.24 32.11
C THR A 14 28.05 -10.04 31.39
N PRO A 15 27.35 -10.98 32.03
CA PRO A 15 26.25 -11.75 31.39
C PRO A 15 25.20 -10.84 30.76
N ILE A 16 25.00 -9.64 31.29
CA ILE A 16 24.08 -8.62 30.79
C ILE A 16 24.54 -8.08 29.42
N ASP A 17 25.86 -7.84 29.28
CA ASP A 17 26.42 -7.33 28.02
C ASP A 17 26.36 -8.36 26.89
N SER A 18 26.59 -9.65 27.24
CA SER A 18 26.50 -10.75 26.28
C SER A 18 25.04 -11.00 25.80
N GLU A 19 24.05 -10.86 26.68
CA GLU A 19 22.64 -11.00 26.35
C GLU A 19 22.14 -9.80 25.50
N ALA A 20 22.54 -8.59 25.81
CA ALA A 20 22.25 -7.39 25.00
C ALA A 20 22.85 -7.50 23.60
N ALA A 21 24.10 -7.97 23.49
CA ALA A 21 24.77 -8.20 22.21
C ALA A 21 24.10 -9.32 21.39
N ALA A 22 23.62 -10.39 22.03
CA ALA A 22 22.86 -11.46 21.37
C ALA A 22 21.52 -10.95 20.83
N ASN A 23 20.80 -10.14 21.60
CA ASN A 23 19.54 -9.53 21.18
C ASN A 23 19.74 -8.56 20.02
N ASP A 24 20.80 -7.77 19.99
CA ASP A 24 21.12 -6.86 18.87
C ASP A 24 21.50 -7.62 17.60
N ARG A 25 22.24 -8.75 17.71
CA ARG A 25 22.56 -9.63 16.58
C ARG A 25 21.29 -10.27 16.00
N ALA A 26 20.38 -10.74 16.86
CA ALA A 26 19.09 -11.30 16.46
C ALA A 26 18.22 -10.27 15.73
N GLU A 27 18.15 -9.03 16.25
CA GLU A 27 17.43 -7.92 15.59
C GLU A 27 18.06 -7.57 14.24
N GLY A 28 19.39 -7.48 14.15
CA GLY A 28 20.10 -7.21 12.90
C GLY A 28 19.80 -8.25 11.81
N ARG A 29 19.78 -9.54 12.17
CA ARG A 29 19.39 -10.64 11.28
C ARG A 29 17.93 -10.52 10.85
N ASN A 30 17.03 -10.19 11.76
CA ASN A 30 15.62 -10.00 11.47
C ASN A 30 15.40 -8.82 10.53
N VAL A 31 16.10 -7.69 10.72
CA VAL A 31 16.08 -6.54 9.78
C VAL A 31 16.51 -6.98 8.39
N LEU A 32 17.66 -7.66 8.25
CA LEU A 32 18.15 -8.10 6.95
C LEU A 32 17.16 -9.04 6.25
N THR A 33 16.59 -9.99 7.00
CA THR A 33 15.59 -10.95 6.50
C THR A 33 14.32 -10.23 6.01
N LEU A 34 13.82 -9.26 6.77
CA LEU A 34 12.64 -8.47 6.38
C LEU A 34 12.93 -7.55 5.19
N VAL A 35 14.14 -6.99 5.09
CA VAL A 35 14.57 -6.21 3.92
C VAL A 35 14.58 -7.09 2.67
N LEU A 36 15.19 -8.26 2.73
CA LEU A 36 15.25 -9.21 1.61
C LEU A 36 13.85 -9.66 1.18
N HIS A 37 13.00 -10.03 2.17
CA HIS A 37 11.59 -10.34 1.93
C HIS A 37 10.88 -9.21 1.18
N GLN A 38 11.04 -7.96 1.61
CA GLN A 38 10.39 -6.82 0.99
C GLN A 38 10.93 -6.49 -0.40
N ILE A 39 12.24 -6.68 -0.66
CA ILE A 39 12.83 -6.53 -1.99
C ILE A 39 12.17 -7.51 -2.97
N LEU A 40 12.11 -8.79 -2.61
CA LEU A 40 11.48 -9.83 -3.44
C LEU A 40 9.97 -9.59 -3.57
N PHE A 41 9.29 -9.21 -2.50
CA PHE A 41 7.87 -8.90 -2.51
C PHE A 41 7.55 -7.76 -3.47
N ARG A 42 8.32 -6.66 -3.46
CA ARG A 42 8.16 -5.52 -4.36
C ARG A 42 8.51 -5.88 -5.81
N THR A 43 9.53 -6.72 -6.00
CA THR A 43 9.86 -7.25 -7.33
C THR A 43 8.69 -8.05 -7.91
N ALA A 44 8.10 -8.98 -7.15
CA ALA A 44 6.90 -9.68 -7.59
C ALA A 44 5.72 -8.71 -7.87
N TRP A 45 5.57 -7.69 -7.01
CA TRP A 45 4.47 -6.73 -7.13
C TRP A 45 4.50 -5.91 -8.41
N ILE A 46 5.67 -5.49 -8.88
CA ILE A 46 5.80 -4.67 -10.10
C ILE A 46 5.41 -5.44 -11.36
N PHE A 47 5.61 -6.77 -11.39
CA PHE A 47 5.26 -7.62 -12.52
C PHE A 47 3.75 -7.92 -12.61
N LYS A 48 2.97 -7.65 -11.55
CA LYS A 48 1.52 -7.83 -11.54
C LYS A 48 0.76 -6.49 -11.46
N THR A 49 1.33 -5.38 -11.93
CA THR A 49 0.69 -4.05 -11.82
C THR A 49 -0.77 -4.06 -12.25
N GLU A 50 -1.61 -3.49 -11.39
CA GLU A 50 -3.07 -3.44 -11.56
C GLU A 50 -3.52 -2.39 -12.56
N SER A 51 -2.64 -1.44 -12.87
CA SER A 51 -2.87 -0.38 -13.85
C SER A 51 -2.38 -0.72 -15.25
N VAL A 52 -1.48 -1.71 -15.40
CA VAL A 52 -0.85 -2.01 -16.69
C VAL A 52 -0.92 -3.49 -17.06
N ILE A 53 -0.25 -4.37 -16.31
CA ILE A 53 -0.06 -5.77 -16.71
C ILE A 53 -1.35 -6.60 -16.61
N LEU A 54 -2.04 -6.51 -15.47
CA LEU A 54 -3.28 -7.27 -15.28
C LEU A 54 -4.42 -6.82 -16.22
N PRO A 55 -4.65 -5.52 -16.45
CA PRO A 55 -5.60 -5.09 -17.47
C PRO A 55 -5.18 -5.49 -18.88
N ALA A 56 -3.87 -5.42 -19.22
CA ALA A 56 -3.38 -5.84 -20.52
C ALA A 56 -3.60 -7.34 -20.78
N PHE A 57 -3.40 -8.16 -19.75
CA PHE A 57 -3.72 -9.58 -19.81
C PHE A 57 -5.22 -9.81 -19.95
N LEU A 58 -6.05 -9.13 -19.16
CA LEU A 58 -7.50 -9.26 -19.22
C LEU A 58 -8.05 -8.89 -20.60
N ASP A 59 -7.51 -7.83 -21.23
CA ASP A 59 -7.83 -7.44 -22.60
C ASP A 59 -7.42 -8.47 -23.65
N SER A 60 -6.50 -9.39 -23.35
CA SER A 60 -6.14 -10.47 -24.28
C SER A 60 -7.11 -11.66 -24.23
N ILE A 61 -7.95 -11.74 -23.19
CA ILE A 61 -8.89 -12.87 -23.00
C ILE A 61 -10.36 -12.44 -23.05
N THR A 62 -10.68 -11.14 -22.93
CA THR A 62 -12.05 -10.62 -23.01
C THR A 62 -12.10 -9.14 -23.39
N ASP A 63 -13.08 -8.75 -24.18
CA ASP A 63 -13.36 -7.36 -24.53
C ASP A 63 -14.42 -6.70 -23.65
N VAL A 64 -15.00 -7.45 -22.71
CA VAL A 64 -16.14 -7.00 -21.90
C VAL A 64 -15.72 -5.94 -20.89
N GLY A 65 -16.28 -4.72 -20.98
CA GLY A 65 -15.89 -3.57 -20.17
C GLY A 65 -16.13 -3.72 -18.67
N TRP A 66 -17.30 -4.27 -18.27
CA TRP A 66 -17.61 -4.45 -16.85
C TRP A 66 -16.68 -5.46 -16.16
N VAL A 67 -16.19 -6.48 -16.89
CA VAL A 67 -15.23 -7.46 -16.36
C VAL A 67 -13.91 -6.76 -15.96
N ARG A 68 -13.44 -5.83 -16.79
CA ARG A 68 -12.28 -4.99 -16.47
C ARG A 68 -12.55 -4.10 -15.26
N GLY A 69 -13.78 -3.58 -15.16
CA GLY A 69 -14.23 -2.82 -14.00
C GLY A 69 -14.31 -3.61 -12.70
N MET A 70 -14.29 -4.97 -12.74
CA MET A 70 -14.26 -5.80 -11.53
C MET A 70 -12.91 -5.78 -10.79
N LEU A 71 -11.82 -5.39 -11.44
CA LEU A 71 -10.49 -5.42 -10.81
C LEU A 71 -10.40 -4.55 -9.53
N PRO A 72 -10.80 -3.25 -9.50
CA PRO A 72 -10.74 -2.44 -8.29
C PRO A 72 -11.57 -2.99 -7.12
N PRO A 73 -12.86 -3.37 -7.28
CA PRO A 73 -13.64 -3.90 -6.17
C PRO A 73 -13.09 -5.24 -5.65
N LEU A 74 -12.72 -6.17 -6.52
CA LEU A 74 -12.14 -7.45 -6.10
C LEU A 74 -10.87 -7.25 -5.28
N ASN A 75 -9.99 -6.34 -5.71
CA ASN A 75 -8.80 -5.98 -4.94
C ASN A 75 -9.18 -5.45 -3.55
N ARG A 76 -9.98 -4.40 -3.49
CA ARG A 76 -10.25 -3.68 -2.23
C ARG A 76 -11.03 -4.50 -1.24
N PHE A 77 -12.11 -5.17 -1.68
CA PHE A 77 -12.93 -5.99 -0.79
C PHE A 77 -12.17 -7.22 -0.30
N ALA A 78 -11.50 -7.94 -1.21
CA ALA A 78 -10.73 -9.12 -0.84
C ALA A 78 -9.62 -8.78 0.16
N GLN A 79 -8.86 -7.71 -0.09
CA GLN A 79 -7.77 -7.27 0.79
C GLN A 79 -8.26 -6.79 2.16
N SER A 80 -9.46 -6.19 2.24
CA SER A 80 -10.01 -5.65 3.48
C SER A 80 -10.73 -6.70 4.31
N LEU A 81 -11.49 -7.61 3.68
CA LEU A 81 -12.34 -8.57 4.37
C LEU A 81 -11.56 -9.72 5.03
N ALA A 82 -10.57 -10.27 4.32
CA ALA A 82 -9.83 -11.43 4.81
C ALA A 82 -9.08 -11.19 6.13
N PRO A 83 -8.38 -10.04 6.36
CA PRO A 83 -7.76 -9.75 7.65
C PRO A 83 -8.77 -9.65 8.78
N VAL A 84 -9.98 -9.13 8.51
CA VAL A 84 -11.05 -9.03 9.51
C VAL A 84 -11.49 -10.40 9.98
N LEU A 85 -11.67 -11.34 9.05
CA LEU A 85 -12.11 -12.71 9.33
C LEU A 85 -11.02 -13.56 10.01
N LEU A 86 -9.75 -13.29 9.73
CA LEU A 86 -8.61 -14.10 10.17
C LEU A 86 -7.79 -13.43 11.29
N SER A 87 -8.14 -12.20 11.72
CA SER A 87 -7.42 -11.45 12.76
C SER A 87 -7.25 -12.25 14.07
N ASP A 88 -8.29 -12.97 14.48
CA ASP A 88 -8.26 -13.76 15.72
C ASP A 88 -7.31 -14.96 15.62
N ARG A 89 -7.30 -15.63 14.45
CA ARG A 89 -6.38 -16.74 14.20
C ARG A 89 -4.93 -16.26 14.16
N LEU A 90 -4.68 -15.11 13.53
CA LEU A 90 -3.37 -14.48 13.52
C LEU A 90 -2.94 -14.04 14.93
N GLY A 91 -3.84 -13.45 15.71
CA GLY A 91 -3.58 -13.02 17.08
C GLY A 91 -3.21 -14.16 18.03
N ARG A 92 -3.87 -15.32 17.88
CA ARG A 92 -3.63 -16.54 18.70
C ARG A 92 -2.42 -17.36 18.25
N ALA A 93 -1.83 -17.06 17.09
CA ALA A 93 -0.68 -17.81 16.61
C ALA A 93 0.54 -17.59 17.50
N SER A 94 1.19 -18.68 17.96
CA SER A 94 2.41 -18.62 18.76
C SER A 94 3.59 -18.04 17.99
N LEU A 95 3.70 -18.37 16.69
CA LEU A 95 4.72 -17.87 15.77
C LEU A 95 4.05 -17.16 14.58
N LYS A 96 4.14 -15.82 14.56
CA LYS A 96 3.55 -14.99 13.52
C LYS A 96 4.35 -15.05 12.21
N SER A 97 5.65 -15.35 12.30
CA SER A 97 6.52 -15.59 11.13
C SER A 97 6.01 -16.74 10.26
N ARG A 98 5.43 -17.78 10.86
CA ARG A 98 4.80 -18.89 10.10
C ARG A 98 3.60 -18.42 9.28
N TRP A 99 2.82 -17.47 9.79
CA TRP A 99 1.72 -16.86 9.06
C TRP A 99 2.23 -16.02 7.89
N LEU A 100 3.26 -15.18 8.13
CA LEU A 100 3.87 -14.39 7.07
C LEU A 100 4.44 -15.30 5.97
N ALA A 101 5.20 -16.34 6.33
CA ALA A 101 5.75 -17.27 5.36
C ALA A 101 4.65 -17.98 4.54
N ARG A 102 3.64 -18.54 5.22
CA ARG A 102 2.54 -19.27 4.58
C ARG A 102 1.74 -18.37 3.65
N THR A 103 1.38 -17.18 4.11
CA THR A 103 0.59 -16.24 3.28
C THR A 103 1.40 -15.73 2.09
N THR A 104 2.70 -15.45 2.25
CA THR A 104 3.55 -15.07 1.11
C THR A 104 3.67 -16.20 0.09
N VAL A 105 3.83 -17.45 0.53
CA VAL A 105 3.82 -18.62 -0.37
C VAL A 105 2.45 -18.81 -1.03
N LEU A 106 1.34 -18.65 -0.30
CA LEU A 106 0.00 -18.75 -0.86
C LEU A 106 -0.28 -17.67 -1.91
N MET A 107 0.33 -16.49 -1.81
CA MET A 107 0.24 -15.45 -2.85
C MET A 107 0.87 -15.88 -4.18
N ALA A 108 1.78 -16.83 -4.19
CA ALA A 108 2.38 -17.37 -5.40
C ALA A 108 1.40 -18.26 -6.19
N VAL A 109 0.51 -18.98 -5.51
CA VAL A 109 -0.37 -19.99 -6.12
C VAL A 109 -1.22 -19.42 -7.27
N PRO A 110 -1.95 -18.31 -7.11
CA PRO A 110 -2.73 -17.73 -8.21
C PRO A 110 -1.91 -17.42 -9.46
N PHE A 111 -0.70 -16.88 -9.30
CA PHE A 111 0.14 -16.52 -10.45
C PHE A 111 0.80 -17.74 -11.09
N LEU A 112 1.24 -18.71 -10.31
CA LEU A 112 1.79 -19.98 -10.85
C LEU A 112 0.71 -20.77 -11.58
N SER A 113 -0.53 -20.81 -11.06
CA SER A 113 -1.64 -21.47 -11.72
C SER A 113 -2.05 -20.76 -13.02
N LEU A 114 -2.13 -19.41 -13.02
CA LEU A 114 -2.38 -18.63 -14.23
C LEU A 114 -1.29 -18.83 -15.28
N GLY A 115 -0.03 -18.73 -14.89
CA GLY A 115 1.10 -18.94 -15.80
C GLY A 115 1.15 -20.37 -16.35
N GLY A 116 0.92 -21.38 -15.50
CA GLY A 116 0.84 -22.78 -15.92
C GLY A 116 -0.30 -23.05 -16.89
N MET A 117 -1.50 -22.52 -16.62
CA MET A 117 -2.64 -22.63 -17.53
C MET A 117 -2.37 -21.99 -18.89
N LEU A 118 -1.72 -20.83 -18.91
CA LEU A 118 -1.34 -20.17 -20.18
C LEU A 118 -0.31 -20.97 -20.98
N LEU A 119 0.59 -21.70 -20.32
CA LEU A 119 1.50 -22.62 -21.03
C LEU A 119 0.76 -23.84 -21.61
N LEU A 120 -0.27 -24.34 -20.90
CA LEU A 120 -1.01 -25.53 -21.32
C LEU A 120 -2.01 -25.23 -22.45
N PHE A 121 -2.77 -24.12 -22.35
CA PHE A 121 -3.84 -23.80 -23.29
C PHE A 121 -3.44 -22.76 -24.35
N GLY A 122 -2.27 -22.13 -24.19
CA GLY A 122 -1.85 -21.06 -25.11
C GLY A 122 -2.78 -19.85 -25.04
N HIS A 123 -2.98 -19.21 -26.20
CA HIS A 123 -3.84 -18.03 -26.34
C HIS A 123 -5.30 -18.37 -26.60
N SER A 124 -5.62 -19.63 -26.84
CA SER A 124 -7.02 -20.12 -27.01
C SER A 124 -7.67 -20.28 -25.65
N SER A 125 -7.92 -19.13 -24.97
CA SER A 125 -8.50 -19.16 -23.63
C SER A 125 -9.98 -19.59 -23.70
N PRO A 126 -10.38 -20.68 -23.02
CA PRO A 126 -11.77 -21.08 -22.90
C PRO A 126 -12.59 -20.00 -22.18
N ALA A 127 -13.90 -19.93 -22.42
CA ALA A 127 -14.78 -18.93 -21.78
C ALA A 127 -14.70 -18.90 -20.24
N TRP A 128 -14.44 -20.08 -19.60
CA TRP A 128 -14.26 -20.18 -18.15
C TRP A 128 -12.97 -19.51 -17.62
N PHE A 129 -12.00 -19.23 -18.50
CA PHE A 129 -10.70 -18.71 -18.09
C PHE A 129 -10.78 -17.30 -17.48
N VAL A 130 -11.74 -16.48 -17.96
CA VAL A 130 -12.02 -15.16 -17.34
C VAL A 130 -12.46 -15.32 -15.88
N SER A 131 -13.39 -16.25 -15.61
CA SER A 131 -13.85 -16.53 -14.24
C SER A 131 -12.72 -17.09 -13.37
N PHE A 132 -11.87 -17.95 -13.92
CA PHE A 132 -10.69 -18.45 -13.24
C PHE A 132 -9.70 -17.33 -12.89
N PHE A 133 -9.45 -16.41 -13.82
CA PHE A 133 -8.61 -15.24 -13.57
C PHE A 133 -9.19 -14.36 -12.46
N LEU A 134 -10.47 -13.98 -12.53
CA LEU A 134 -11.11 -13.12 -11.51
C LEU A 134 -11.11 -13.78 -10.12
N THR A 135 -11.35 -15.09 -10.05
CA THR A 135 -11.31 -15.86 -8.81
C THR A 135 -9.87 -15.92 -8.24
N SER A 136 -8.90 -16.21 -9.09
CA SER A 136 -7.47 -16.22 -8.72
C SER A 136 -7.01 -14.83 -8.23
N TYR A 137 -7.47 -13.78 -8.90
CA TYR A 137 -7.20 -12.39 -8.53
C TYR A 137 -7.79 -12.04 -7.16
N ALA A 138 -9.05 -12.39 -6.91
CA ALA A 138 -9.69 -12.19 -5.61
C ALA A 138 -9.00 -13.00 -4.50
N ALA A 139 -8.67 -14.26 -4.75
CA ALA A 139 -7.94 -15.12 -3.82
C ALA A 139 -6.57 -14.53 -3.47
N PHE A 140 -5.82 -14.04 -4.46
CA PHE A 140 -4.55 -13.33 -4.25
C PHE A 140 -4.71 -12.17 -3.27
N PHE A 141 -5.71 -11.30 -3.45
CA PHE A 141 -5.91 -10.14 -2.59
C PHE A 141 -6.46 -10.48 -1.21
N CYS A 142 -7.24 -11.55 -1.07
CA CYS A 142 -7.60 -12.10 0.24
C CYS A 142 -6.35 -12.48 1.04
N VAL A 143 -5.45 -13.24 0.43
CA VAL A 143 -4.19 -13.67 1.07
C VAL A 143 -3.27 -12.47 1.31
N CYS A 144 -3.20 -11.52 0.37
CA CYS A 144 -2.41 -10.30 0.49
C CYS A 144 -2.81 -9.46 1.71
N GLY A 145 -4.11 -9.30 1.97
CA GLY A 145 -4.59 -8.57 3.15
C GLY A 145 -4.11 -9.21 4.47
N VAL A 146 -4.20 -10.54 4.57
CA VAL A 146 -3.71 -11.29 5.75
C VAL A 146 -2.18 -11.20 5.87
N ASN A 147 -1.47 -11.29 4.72
CA ASN A 147 -0.02 -11.15 4.66
C ASN A 147 0.44 -9.79 5.19
N GLN A 148 -0.23 -8.70 4.78
CA GLN A 148 0.07 -7.35 5.25
C GLN A 148 -0.13 -7.21 6.77
N ALA A 149 -1.21 -7.79 7.30
CA ALA A 149 -1.45 -7.81 8.74
C ALA A 149 -0.36 -8.59 9.50
N ALA A 150 0.04 -9.76 8.98
CA ALA A 150 1.11 -10.57 9.54
C ALA A 150 2.46 -9.84 9.50
N TYR A 151 2.79 -9.19 8.38
CA TYR A 151 4.02 -8.40 8.24
C TYR A 151 4.09 -7.25 9.25
N ASN A 152 3.02 -6.47 9.38
CA ASN A 152 2.95 -5.35 10.33
C ASN A 152 3.09 -5.84 11.78
N THR A 153 2.49 -6.98 12.12
CA THR A 153 2.58 -7.58 13.45
C THR A 153 4.02 -8.03 13.76
N ILE A 154 4.69 -8.68 12.80
CA ILE A 154 6.08 -9.13 12.95
C ILE A 154 7.03 -7.95 13.06
N GLN A 155 6.89 -6.94 12.21
CA GLN A 155 7.68 -5.72 12.28
C GLN A 155 7.52 -5.04 13.65
N GLY A 156 6.28 -5.00 14.18
CA GLY A 156 5.99 -4.47 15.51
C GLY A 156 6.61 -5.28 16.65
N LYS A 157 6.72 -6.62 16.48
CA LYS A 157 7.25 -7.53 17.50
C LYS A 157 8.78 -7.60 17.50
N LEU A 158 9.40 -7.70 16.33
CA LEU A 158 10.82 -8.05 16.19
C LEU A 158 11.74 -6.84 16.04
N ILE A 159 11.20 -5.65 15.73
CA ILE A 159 11.99 -4.46 15.43
C ILE A 159 11.65 -3.35 16.41
N ARG A 160 12.67 -2.80 17.06
CA ARG A 160 12.54 -1.68 17.99
C ARG A 160 11.92 -0.45 17.30
N PRO A 161 11.05 0.32 17.96
CA PRO A 161 10.39 1.48 17.37
C PRO A 161 11.33 2.44 16.64
N ALA A 162 12.50 2.73 17.23
CA ALA A 162 13.50 3.61 16.63
C ALA A 162 14.10 3.10 15.31
N ARG A 163 14.11 1.78 15.06
CA ARG A 163 14.69 1.17 13.85
C ARG A 163 13.65 0.87 12.77
N ARG A 164 12.33 0.90 13.07
CA ARG A 164 11.26 0.59 12.12
C ARG A 164 11.24 1.53 10.91
N GLY A 165 11.43 2.83 11.14
CA GLY A 165 11.53 3.81 10.07
C GLY A 165 12.70 3.54 9.12
N ARG A 166 13.88 3.21 9.69
CA ARG A 166 15.07 2.84 8.91
C ARG A 166 14.86 1.56 8.10
N LEU A 167 14.24 0.52 8.68
CA LEU A 167 13.86 -0.69 7.97
C LEU A 167 12.96 -0.36 6.78
N ALA A 168 11.89 0.41 7.00
CA ALA A 168 10.95 0.78 5.94
C ALA A 168 11.63 1.58 4.82
N ALA A 169 12.55 2.50 5.15
CA ALA A 169 13.29 3.28 4.17
C ALA A 169 14.24 2.40 3.34
N ILE A 170 15.04 1.55 3.98
CA ILE A 170 15.98 0.65 3.28
C ILE A 170 15.22 -0.34 2.40
N ALA A 171 14.23 -1.04 2.96
CA ALA A 171 13.42 -2.01 2.22
C ALA A 171 12.62 -1.34 1.09
N GLY A 172 12.12 -0.12 1.33
CA GLY A 172 11.41 0.68 0.35
C GLY A 172 12.27 1.08 -0.84
N ASN A 173 13.41 1.69 -0.58
CA ASN A 173 14.30 2.21 -1.61
C ASN A 173 14.99 1.07 -2.37
N ALA A 174 15.65 0.15 -1.66
CA ALA A 174 16.32 -0.99 -2.29
C ALA A 174 15.32 -1.86 -3.08
N GLY A 175 14.15 -2.15 -2.49
CA GLY A 175 13.10 -2.92 -3.18
C GLY A 175 12.57 -2.22 -4.43
N SER A 176 12.41 -0.90 -4.42
CA SER A 176 11.95 -0.16 -5.60
C SER A 176 13.00 -0.14 -6.72
N VAL A 177 14.28 0.07 -6.37
CA VAL A 177 15.37 0.04 -7.36
C VAL A 177 15.48 -1.34 -8.00
N VAL A 178 15.54 -2.41 -7.20
CA VAL A 178 15.63 -3.79 -7.72
C VAL A 178 14.41 -4.14 -8.56
N ALA A 179 13.20 -3.79 -8.11
CA ALA A 179 11.97 -4.07 -8.84
C ALA A 179 11.94 -3.36 -10.20
N VAL A 180 12.34 -2.09 -10.28
CA VAL A 180 12.38 -1.33 -11.53
C VAL A 180 13.44 -1.91 -12.48
N LEU A 181 14.63 -2.26 -11.97
CA LEU A 181 15.69 -2.89 -12.78
C LEU A 181 15.24 -4.25 -13.32
N MET A 182 14.65 -5.10 -12.49
CA MET A 182 14.11 -6.39 -12.93
C MET A 182 12.99 -6.22 -13.95
N ALA A 183 12.08 -5.26 -13.75
CA ALA A 183 11.05 -4.94 -14.73
C ALA A 183 11.65 -4.49 -16.07
N TRP A 184 12.64 -3.62 -16.04
CA TRP A 184 13.33 -3.17 -17.26
C TRP A 184 13.98 -4.31 -18.02
N ILE A 185 14.67 -5.22 -17.32
CA ILE A 185 15.41 -6.33 -17.94
C ILE A 185 14.45 -7.42 -18.44
N LEU A 186 13.48 -7.85 -17.62
CA LEU A 186 12.67 -9.03 -17.90
C LEU A 186 11.35 -8.73 -18.62
N LEU A 187 10.67 -7.59 -18.31
CA LEU A 187 9.43 -7.27 -19.00
C LEU A 187 9.68 -6.89 -20.46
N ARG A 188 10.82 -6.28 -20.78
CA ARG A 188 11.13 -5.87 -22.16
C ARG A 188 11.02 -7.03 -23.14
N PRO A 189 11.75 -8.14 -23.03
CA PRO A 189 11.63 -9.26 -23.96
C PRO A 189 10.25 -9.91 -23.94
N TRP A 190 9.59 -10.00 -22.79
CA TRP A 190 8.28 -10.66 -22.68
C TRP A 190 7.12 -9.84 -23.24
N THR A 191 7.23 -8.52 -23.24
CA THR A 191 6.20 -7.62 -23.77
C THR A 191 6.39 -7.23 -25.24
N GLN A 192 7.57 -7.49 -25.84
CA GLN A 192 7.82 -7.22 -27.26
C GLN A 192 7.02 -8.12 -28.19
N HIS A 193 6.65 -9.32 -27.76
CA HIS A 193 5.83 -10.24 -28.52
C HIS A 193 4.37 -9.79 -28.56
N GLN A 194 3.67 -10.12 -29.63
CA GLN A 194 2.24 -9.86 -29.77
C GLN A 194 1.51 -11.19 -30.04
N PRO A 195 0.71 -11.67 -29.09
CA PRO A 195 0.45 -11.11 -27.76
C PRO A 195 1.65 -11.25 -26.81
N PRO A 196 1.75 -10.41 -25.75
CA PRO A 196 2.82 -10.50 -24.76
C PRO A 196 2.88 -11.87 -24.08
N HIS A 197 4.06 -12.31 -23.68
CA HIS A 197 4.27 -13.59 -23.02
C HIS A 197 3.84 -13.54 -21.53
N PHE A 198 2.53 -13.38 -21.28
CA PHE A 198 1.96 -13.29 -19.94
C PHE A 198 2.24 -14.51 -19.07
N ALA A 199 2.39 -15.71 -19.68
CA ALA A 199 2.76 -16.92 -18.94
C ALA A 199 4.06 -16.73 -18.17
N TYR A 200 5.12 -16.23 -18.80
CA TYR A 200 6.41 -16.01 -18.15
C TYR A 200 6.33 -14.91 -17.09
N ILE A 201 5.56 -13.84 -17.33
CA ILE A 201 5.34 -12.76 -16.38
C ILE A 201 4.69 -13.31 -15.11
N PHE A 202 3.65 -14.13 -15.22
CA PHE A 202 2.95 -14.71 -14.07
C PHE A 202 3.80 -15.78 -13.36
N LEU A 203 4.49 -16.65 -14.09
CA LEU A 203 5.39 -17.63 -13.49
C LEU A 203 6.51 -16.96 -12.69
N PHE A 204 7.13 -15.92 -13.26
CA PHE A 204 8.15 -15.14 -12.56
C PHE A 204 7.57 -14.45 -11.30
N THR A 205 6.38 -13.85 -11.40
CA THR A 205 5.68 -13.25 -10.27
C THR A 205 5.47 -14.27 -9.16
N GLY A 206 4.94 -15.45 -9.49
CA GLY A 206 4.70 -16.53 -8.53
C GLY A 206 5.99 -17.07 -7.92
N ALA A 207 7.01 -17.32 -8.74
CA ALA A 207 8.32 -17.79 -8.27
C ALA A 207 8.97 -16.79 -7.30
N THR A 208 8.85 -15.51 -7.60
CA THR A 208 9.40 -14.45 -6.74
C THR A 208 8.65 -14.34 -5.40
N PHE A 209 7.31 -14.52 -5.39
CA PHE A 209 6.57 -14.63 -4.12
C PHE A 209 6.94 -15.88 -3.34
N LEU A 210 7.18 -17.04 -3.99
CA LEU A 210 7.68 -18.23 -3.32
C LEU A 210 9.02 -17.95 -2.65
N LEU A 211 9.98 -17.38 -3.37
CA LEU A 211 11.29 -17.01 -2.83
C LEU A 211 11.15 -16.05 -1.65
N ALA A 212 10.29 -15.02 -1.77
CA ALA A 212 10.01 -14.10 -0.67
C ALA A 212 9.46 -14.84 0.57
N GLY A 213 8.58 -15.81 0.39
CA GLY A 213 8.06 -16.64 1.48
C GLY A 213 9.14 -17.51 2.15
N PHE A 214 10.08 -18.03 1.38
CA PHE A 214 11.21 -18.82 1.92
C PHE A 214 12.19 -17.96 2.73
N THR A 215 12.43 -16.71 2.38
CA THR A 215 13.32 -15.84 3.17
C THR A 215 12.84 -15.65 4.60
N VAL A 216 11.52 -15.69 4.84
CA VAL A 216 10.92 -15.54 6.18
C VAL A 216 11.40 -16.60 7.17
N ARG A 217 11.88 -17.77 6.69
CA ARG A 217 12.47 -18.82 7.54
C ARG A 217 13.74 -18.35 8.28
N GLY A 218 14.38 -17.29 7.80
CA GLY A 218 15.54 -16.67 8.46
C GLY A 218 15.19 -15.84 9.70
N LEU A 219 13.90 -15.58 9.96
CA LEU A 219 13.48 -14.80 11.14
C LEU A 219 13.68 -15.60 12.44
N GLN A 220 14.26 -14.95 13.42
CA GLN A 220 14.34 -15.41 14.79
C GLN A 220 13.21 -14.81 15.60
N GLU A 221 12.17 -15.59 15.85
CA GLU A 221 10.98 -15.20 16.59
C GLU A 221 10.80 -16.08 17.82
N GLN A 222 10.66 -15.44 18.99
CA GLN A 222 10.26 -16.13 20.21
C GLN A 222 8.74 -16.40 20.20
N SER A 223 8.35 -17.56 20.71
CA SER A 223 6.95 -17.98 20.78
C SER A 223 6.17 -17.09 21.75
N ASP A 224 5.04 -16.52 21.29
CA ASP A 224 4.13 -15.80 22.17
C ASP A 224 3.26 -16.75 22.97
N PRO A 225 2.93 -16.42 24.23
CA PRO A 225 1.88 -17.10 24.95
C PRO A 225 0.55 -16.94 24.21
N ILE A 226 -0.28 -17.99 24.22
CA ILE A 226 -1.59 -17.97 23.58
C ILE A 226 -2.53 -17.06 24.40
N VAL A 227 -2.74 -15.86 23.95
CA VAL A 227 -3.68 -14.91 24.58
C VAL A 227 -5.04 -15.02 23.88
N SER A 228 -6.07 -15.37 24.64
CA SER A 228 -7.45 -15.35 24.16
C SER A 228 -7.92 -13.89 24.08
N ARG A 229 -7.94 -13.30 22.87
CA ARG A 229 -8.61 -12.01 22.63
C ARG A 229 -10.02 -12.28 22.11
N SER A 230 -11.01 -11.60 22.67
CA SER A 230 -12.38 -11.67 22.15
C SER A 230 -12.45 -11.09 20.73
N PRO A 231 -13.15 -11.75 19.80
CA PRO A 231 -13.33 -11.25 18.45
C PRO A 231 -14.05 -9.90 18.49
N ILE A 232 -13.52 -8.90 17.82
CA ILE A 232 -14.21 -7.61 17.67
C ILE A 232 -15.22 -7.78 16.51
N ASP A 233 -16.50 -7.78 16.83
CA ASP A 233 -17.59 -7.88 15.86
C ASP A 233 -17.49 -6.77 14.80
N ALA A 234 -17.70 -7.13 13.52
CA ALA A 234 -17.71 -6.20 12.41
C ALA A 234 -18.74 -5.06 12.62
N ARG A 235 -19.91 -5.37 13.22
CA ARG A 235 -20.92 -4.38 13.58
C ARG A 235 -20.37 -3.34 14.57
N ARG A 236 -19.60 -3.78 15.55
CA ARG A 236 -18.97 -2.89 16.54
C ARG A 236 -17.93 -1.98 15.88
N ARG A 237 -17.13 -2.49 14.93
CA ARG A 237 -16.17 -1.67 14.17
C ARG A 237 -16.88 -0.58 13.36
N PHE A 238 -17.99 -0.93 12.70
CA PHE A 238 -18.79 0.03 11.94
C PHE A 238 -19.43 1.08 12.86
N ALA A 239 -19.95 0.68 14.01
CA ALA A 239 -20.52 1.60 15.01
C ALA A 239 -19.47 2.58 15.55
N VAL A 240 -18.25 2.08 15.87
CA VAL A 240 -17.12 2.90 16.33
C VAL A 240 -16.70 3.89 15.25
N ALA A 241 -16.57 3.46 13.99
CA ALA A 241 -16.23 4.33 12.87
C ALA A 241 -17.28 5.44 12.67
N ARG A 242 -18.58 5.08 12.73
CA ARG A 242 -19.70 6.04 12.63
C ARG A 242 -19.67 7.05 13.77
N GLN A 243 -19.40 6.59 14.99
CA GLN A 243 -19.30 7.48 16.15
C GLN A 243 -18.11 8.42 16.05
N ALA A 244 -16.93 7.93 15.63
CA ALA A 244 -15.75 8.77 15.41
C ALA A 244 -16.03 9.88 14.37
N MET A 245 -16.67 9.55 13.24
CA MET A 245 -17.06 10.55 12.23
C MET A 245 -18.12 11.54 12.71
N ARG A 246 -18.99 11.14 13.66
CA ARG A 246 -19.99 12.07 14.24
C ARG A 246 -19.33 13.05 15.20
N ASN A 247 -18.37 12.60 15.97
CA ASN A 247 -17.72 13.37 17.01
C ASN A 247 -16.64 14.31 16.44
N ASP A 248 -15.98 13.92 15.32
CA ASP A 248 -14.91 14.71 14.73
C ASP A 248 -15.26 15.16 13.28
N PRO A 249 -15.53 16.46 13.07
CA PRO A 249 -15.80 17.02 11.76
C PRO A 249 -14.57 16.99 10.82
N HIS A 250 -13.34 16.99 11.36
CA HIS A 250 -12.12 16.91 10.56
C HIS A 250 -11.95 15.51 9.98
N LEU A 251 -12.17 14.47 10.79
CA LEU A 251 -12.20 13.09 10.31
C LEU A 251 -13.28 12.88 9.26
N ARG A 252 -14.48 13.45 9.46
CA ARG A 252 -15.58 13.34 8.48
C ARG A 252 -15.21 13.99 7.14
N ARG A 253 -14.57 15.17 7.13
CA ARG A 253 -14.09 15.82 5.90
C ARG A 253 -13.02 14.98 5.21
N LEU A 254 -12.07 14.42 5.96
CA LEU A 254 -11.06 13.52 5.43
C LEU A 254 -11.67 12.26 4.82
N CYS A 255 -12.64 11.64 5.48
CA CYS A 255 -13.36 10.47 4.96
C CYS A 255 -14.09 10.77 3.64
N LEU A 256 -14.75 11.93 3.56
CA LEU A 256 -15.41 12.36 2.32
C LEU A 256 -14.39 12.61 1.20
N LEU A 257 -13.29 13.32 1.50
CA LEU A 257 -12.21 13.55 0.54
C LEU A 257 -11.64 12.22 0.03
N ALA A 258 -11.39 11.27 0.93
CA ALA A 258 -10.87 9.96 0.59
C ALA A 258 -11.85 9.14 -0.28
N ALA A 259 -13.15 9.22 0.02
CA ALA A 259 -14.21 8.58 -0.79
C ALA A 259 -14.30 9.19 -2.20
N LEU A 260 -14.20 10.50 -2.34
CA LEU A 260 -14.17 11.17 -3.65
C LEU A 260 -12.89 10.85 -4.43
N PHE A 261 -11.73 10.92 -3.75
CA PHE A 261 -10.44 10.67 -4.39
C PHE A 261 -10.29 9.23 -4.90
N VAL A 262 -10.79 8.25 -4.16
CA VAL A 262 -10.66 6.83 -4.55
C VAL A 262 -11.38 6.52 -5.87
N CYS A 263 -12.34 7.35 -6.29
CA CYS A 263 -12.98 7.25 -7.60
C CYS A 263 -11.96 7.33 -8.75
N SER A 264 -10.81 7.98 -8.56
CA SER A 264 -9.72 7.98 -9.55
C SER A 264 -9.22 6.56 -9.89
N GLN A 265 -9.33 5.60 -8.95
CA GLN A 265 -8.90 4.22 -9.16
C GLN A 265 -9.87 3.41 -10.04
N LEU A 266 -11.11 3.87 -10.21
CA LEU A 266 -12.10 3.23 -11.08
C LEU A 266 -11.64 3.20 -12.54
N LEU A 267 -10.81 4.19 -12.93
CA LEU A 267 -10.28 4.31 -14.29
C LEU A 267 -8.97 3.54 -14.51
N PHE A 268 -8.31 3.01 -13.47
CA PHE A 268 -6.99 2.38 -13.60
C PHE A 268 -6.89 1.35 -14.72
N PRO A 269 -7.80 0.38 -14.83
CA PRO A 269 -7.74 -0.61 -15.90
C PRO A 269 -7.99 -0.01 -17.29
N HIS A 270 -8.63 1.17 -17.37
CA HIS A 270 -9.04 1.79 -18.62
C HIS A 270 -7.95 2.66 -19.23
N TYR A 271 -7.03 3.22 -18.45
CA TYR A 271 -5.87 3.95 -18.97
C TYR A 271 -5.02 3.07 -19.89
N GLN A 272 -4.77 1.83 -19.47
CA GLN A 272 -3.97 0.88 -20.24
C GLN A 272 -4.64 0.57 -21.60
N ARG A 273 -5.95 0.32 -21.62
CA ARG A 273 -6.67 0.06 -22.87
C ARG A 273 -6.69 1.29 -23.78
N LEU A 274 -6.91 2.49 -23.23
CA LEU A 274 -6.88 3.73 -24.01
C LEU A 274 -5.52 3.91 -24.70
N GLY A 275 -4.41 3.65 -24.00
CA GLY A 275 -3.07 3.71 -24.57
C GLY A 275 -2.81 2.63 -25.64
N ARG A 276 -3.36 1.42 -25.46
CA ARG A 276 -3.22 0.34 -26.47
C ARG A 276 -3.96 0.62 -27.77
N LEU A 277 -5.02 1.38 -27.74
CA LEU A 277 -5.81 1.73 -28.92
C LEU A 277 -5.12 2.81 -29.79
N GLN A 278 -4.01 3.39 -29.32
CA GLN A 278 -3.31 4.43 -30.05
C GLN A 278 -2.58 3.87 -31.28
N PRO A 279 -2.61 4.59 -32.43
CA PRO A 279 -1.76 4.26 -33.56
C PRO A 279 -0.29 4.20 -33.17
N GLY A 280 0.43 3.19 -33.63
CA GLY A 280 1.84 3.00 -33.29
C GLY A 280 2.11 2.37 -31.92
N TYR A 281 1.06 1.82 -31.24
CA TYR A 281 1.28 1.06 -30.03
C TYR A 281 2.13 -0.20 -30.29
N GLU A 282 3.12 -0.39 -29.43
CA GLU A 282 3.97 -1.57 -29.40
C GLU A 282 3.93 -2.22 -28.01
N GLY A 283 3.98 -3.55 -27.93
CA GLY A 283 3.94 -4.28 -26.65
C GLY A 283 4.99 -3.84 -25.63
N ARG A 284 6.20 -3.44 -26.09
CA ARG A 284 7.27 -2.90 -25.22
C ARG A 284 6.85 -1.67 -24.41
N MET A 285 5.81 -0.95 -24.84
CA MET A 285 5.31 0.23 -24.11
C MET A 285 4.72 -0.15 -22.77
N LEU A 286 4.19 -1.36 -22.60
CA LEU A 286 3.71 -1.84 -21.29
C LEU A 286 4.82 -1.78 -20.24
N MET A 287 6.04 -2.22 -20.59
CA MET A 287 7.19 -2.12 -19.68
C MET A 287 7.52 -0.66 -19.37
N VAL A 288 7.54 0.21 -20.38
CA VAL A 288 7.81 1.65 -20.16
C VAL A 288 6.78 2.27 -19.24
N TRP A 289 5.49 1.93 -19.39
CA TRP A 289 4.41 2.43 -18.52
C TRP A 289 4.56 1.97 -17.08
N VAL A 290 4.89 0.69 -16.85
CA VAL A 290 5.17 0.15 -15.52
C VAL A 290 6.32 0.87 -14.85
N VAL A 291 7.43 1.03 -15.56
CA VAL A 291 8.64 1.68 -15.06
C VAL A 291 8.38 3.17 -14.78
N ALA A 292 7.74 3.89 -15.70
CA ALA A 292 7.41 5.30 -15.56
C ALA A 292 6.53 5.55 -14.33
N GLN A 293 5.49 4.73 -14.13
CA GLN A 293 4.60 4.83 -12.98
C GLN A 293 5.33 4.61 -11.64
N ASN A 294 6.26 3.65 -11.58
CA ASN A 294 6.99 3.35 -10.34
C ASN A 294 8.05 4.41 -10.03
N ILE A 295 8.77 4.90 -11.04
CA ILE A 295 9.77 5.98 -10.86
C ILE A 295 9.06 7.26 -10.41
N SER A 296 7.96 7.62 -11.06
CA SER A 296 7.20 8.83 -10.69
C SER A 296 6.57 8.71 -9.31
N ALA A 297 6.09 7.53 -8.89
CA ALA A 297 5.60 7.30 -7.54
C ALA A 297 6.69 7.54 -6.48
N ALA A 298 7.94 7.17 -6.77
CA ALA A 298 9.07 7.48 -5.89
C ALA A 298 9.35 9.00 -5.85
N ALA A 299 9.35 9.68 -7.00
CA ALA A 299 9.54 11.12 -7.08
C ALA A 299 8.44 11.90 -6.36
N PHE A 300 7.16 11.54 -6.57
CA PHE A 300 6.04 12.15 -5.85
C PHE A 300 6.07 11.86 -4.34
N SER A 301 6.53 10.68 -3.93
CA SER A 301 6.70 10.37 -2.50
C SER A 301 7.75 11.28 -1.85
N TRP A 302 8.87 11.47 -2.52
CA TRP A 302 9.93 12.37 -2.04
C TRP A 302 9.44 13.81 -1.95
N PHE A 303 8.82 14.31 -3.05
CA PHE A 303 8.27 15.67 -3.10
C PHE A 303 7.19 15.91 -2.04
N SER A 304 6.26 14.97 -1.87
CA SER A 304 5.18 15.11 -0.90
C SER A 304 5.68 15.06 0.54
N GLY A 305 6.70 14.23 0.83
CA GLY A 305 7.37 14.23 2.13
C GLY A 305 8.05 15.56 2.44
N TRP A 306 8.86 16.05 1.51
CA TRP A 306 9.51 17.36 1.62
C TRP A 306 8.50 18.52 1.83
N LEU A 307 7.37 18.48 1.10
CA LEU A 307 6.33 19.49 1.22
C LEU A 307 5.59 19.39 2.57
N ALA A 308 5.30 18.16 3.03
CA ALA A 308 4.66 17.92 4.31
C ALA A 308 5.54 18.39 5.48
N ASP A 309 6.87 18.18 5.41
CA ASP A 309 7.82 18.62 6.43
C ASP A 309 7.87 20.16 6.51
N ARG A 310 7.82 20.86 5.35
CA ARG A 310 7.97 22.31 5.29
C ARG A 310 6.67 23.10 5.48
N ARG A 311 5.55 22.61 4.93
CA ARG A 311 4.27 23.33 4.87
C ARG A 311 3.09 22.59 5.50
N GLY A 312 3.36 21.45 6.14
CA GLY A 312 2.35 20.60 6.76
C GLY A 312 1.72 19.59 5.80
N THR A 313 1.10 18.57 6.40
CA THR A 313 0.49 17.44 5.69
C THR A 313 -0.72 17.87 4.86
N ARG A 314 -1.45 18.88 5.31
CA ARG A 314 -2.56 19.51 4.56
C ARG A 314 -2.09 20.07 3.21
N ALA A 315 -0.96 20.80 3.21
CA ALA A 315 -0.43 21.39 1.97
C ALA A 315 -0.02 20.30 0.97
N ALA A 316 0.66 19.25 1.43
CA ALA A 316 1.01 18.10 0.59
C ALA A 316 -0.22 17.42 0.00
N LEU A 317 -1.26 17.19 0.82
CA LEU A 317 -2.50 16.58 0.38
C LEU A 317 -3.24 17.43 -0.66
N ARG A 318 -3.30 18.75 -0.48
CA ARG A 318 -3.88 19.69 -1.46
C ARG A 318 -3.17 19.62 -2.82
N TRP A 319 -1.84 19.65 -2.82
CA TRP A 319 -1.07 19.57 -4.05
C TRP A 319 -1.24 18.22 -4.77
N LEU A 320 -1.22 17.13 -4.02
CA LEU A 320 -1.40 15.79 -4.61
C LEU A 320 -2.81 15.62 -5.18
N THR A 321 -3.85 16.08 -4.49
CA THR A 321 -5.24 16.00 -5.00
C THR A 321 -5.45 16.93 -6.19
N PHE A 322 -4.85 18.14 -6.19
CA PHE A 322 -4.83 19.04 -7.33
C PHE A 322 -4.21 18.39 -8.56
N LEU A 323 -3.03 17.82 -8.43
CA LEU A 323 -2.37 17.15 -9.55
C LEU A 323 -3.16 15.92 -10.03
N ALA A 324 -3.81 15.20 -9.12
CA ALA A 324 -4.56 13.99 -9.47
C ALA A 324 -5.74 14.25 -10.40
N MET A 325 -6.40 15.42 -10.32
CA MET A 325 -7.54 15.73 -11.18
C MET A 325 -7.16 15.83 -12.66
N PHE A 326 -5.87 16.10 -12.96
CA PHE A 326 -5.40 16.17 -14.34
C PHE A 326 -5.10 14.82 -14.96
N ALA A 327 -5.05 13.73 -14.20
CA ALA A 327 -4.72 12.42 -14.74
C ALA A 327 -5.69 11.95 -15.86
N PRO A 328 -7.02 12.02 -15.69
CA PRO A 328 -7.93 11.61 -16.76
C PRO A 328 -7.86 12.52 -18.00
N PRO A 329 -7.95 13.88 -17.90
CA PRO A 329 -7.86 14.72 -19.09
C PRO A 329 -6.50 14.63 -19.77
N LEU A 330 -5.40 14.49 -19.03
CA LEU A 330 -4.06 14.26 -19.61
C LEU A 330 -4.02 13.00 -20.46
N ALA A 331 -4.60 11.90 -19.98
CA ALA A 331 -4.65 10.66 -20.75
C ALA A 331 -5.47 10.79 -22.03
N LEU A 332 -6.61 11.51 -21.97
CA LEU A 332 -7.43 11.80 -23.16
C LEU A 332 -6.69 12.67 -24.18
N THR A 333 -6.03 13.75 -23.72
CA THR A 333 -5.28 14.65 -24.61
C THR A 333 -4.08 13.94 -25.25
N LEU A 334 -3.36 13.12 -24.49
CA LEU A 334 -2.27 12.31 -25.05
C LEU A 334 -2.80 11.27 -26.04
N ALA A 335 -3.98 10.72 -25.79
CA ALA A 335 -4.59 9.76 -26.69
C ALA A 335 -5.06 10.38 -28.00
N GLU A 336 -5.48 11.63 -28.00
CA GLU A 336 -6.01 12.33 -29.19
C GLU A 336 -4.93 13.03 -29.99
N PHE A 337 -3.98 13.69 -29.32
CA PHE A 337 -3.06 14.62 -29.96
C PHE A 337 -1.59 14.18 -29.96
N ALA A 338 -1.21 13.07 -29.30
CA ALA A 338 0.16 12.63 -29.22
C ALA A 338 0.35 11.21 -29.80
N ASP A 339 1.56 10.91 -30.26
CA ASP A 339 1.93 9.54 -30.62
C ASP A 339 1.88 8.61 -29.40
N ALA A 340 1.59 7.32 -29.62
CA ALA A 340 1.57 6.28 -28.59
C ALA A 340 2.86 6.24 -27.73
N ARG A 341 4.01 6.63 -28.33
CA ARG A 341 5.30 6.71 -27.63
C ARG A 341 5.31 7.69 -26.45
N TRP A 342 4.43 8.71 -26.43
CA TRP A 342 4.35 9.69 -25.36
C TRP A 342 3.34 9.30 -24.26
N TYR A 343 2.55 8.26 -24.47
CA TYR A 343 1.47 7.88 -23.54
C TYR A 343 2.01 7.42 -22.18
N TRP A 344 3.30 7.12 -22.04
CA TRP A 344 3.93 6.85 -20.73
C TRP A 344 3.80 8.00 -19.74
N VAL A 345 3.62 9.24 -20.22
CA VAL A 345 3.41 10.41 -19.36
C VAL A 345 2.13 10.27 -18.54
N ALA A 346 1.05 9.71 -19.09
CA ALA A 346 -0.17 9.41 -18.33
C ALA A 346 0.12 8.43 -17.18
N PHE A 347 0.92 7.40 -17.40
CA PHE A 347 1.30 6.46 -16.34
C PHE A 347 2.27 7.06 -15.32
N ALA A 348 3.19 7.90 -15.74
CA ALA A 348 4.00 8.69 -14.82
C ALA A 348 3.11 9.56 -13.91
N TRP A 349 2.08 10.19 -14.47
CA TRP A 349 1.13 10.96 -13.67
C TRP A 349 0.33 10.09 -12.71
N LEU A 350 -0.08 8.88 -13.10
CA LEU A 350 -0.77 7.93 -12.22
C LEU A 350 0.07 7.47 -11.02
N GLY A 351 1.39 7.61 -11.07
CA GLY A 351 2.26 7.31 -9.93
C GLY A 351 1.97 8.15 -8.67
N LEU A 352 1.31 9.31 -8.82
CA LEU A 352 0.92 10.13 -7.67
C LEU A 352 -0.23 9.51 -6.84
N VAL A 353 -1.08 8.66 -7.43
CA VAL A 353 -2.29 8.15 -6.74
C VAL A 353 -1.97 7.31 -5.49
N PRO A 354 -1.06 6.33 -5.50
CA PRO A 354 -0.69 5.60 -4.29
C PRO A 354 0.02 6.48 -3.26
N VAL A 355 0.65 7.57 -3.69
CA VAL A 355 1.28 8.55 -2.79
C VAL A 355 0.22 9.37 -2.06
N THR A 356 -0.78 9.85 -2.79
CA THR A 356 -1.92 10.59 -2.22
C THR A 356 -2.69 9.74 -1.20
N TYR A 357 -2.92 8.47 -1.51
CA TYR A 357 -3.53 7.53 -0.57
C TYR A 357 -2.76 7.45 0.75
N ARG A 358 -1.43 7.29 0.69
CA ARG A 358 -0.58 7.26 1.89
C ARG A 358 -0.62 8.58 2.66
N MET A 359 -0.64 9.71 1.94
CA MET A 359 -0.73 11.03 2.58
C MET A 359 -2.06 11.24 3.32
N MET A 360 -3.18 10.70 2.81
CA MET A 360 -4.47 10.70 3.53
C MET A 360 -4.40 9.92 4.84
N LEU A 361 -3.72 8.76 4.83
CA LEU A 361 -3.53 7.97 6.06
C LEU A 361 -2.61 8.69 7.05
N ASN A 362 -1.55 9.34 6.59
CA ASN A 362 -0.68 10.15 7.45
C ASN A 362 -1.45 11.32 8.07
N TYR A 363 -2.28 12.02 7.28
CA TYR A 363 -3.14 13.07 7.79
C TYR A 363 -4.12 12.54 8.86
N ALA A 364 -4.68 11.34 8.68
CA ALA A 364 -5.54 10.69 9.68
C ALA A 364 -4.81 10.42 11.01
N LEU A 365 -3.52 10.07 10.94
CA LEU A 365 -2.69 9.83 12.13
C LEU A 365 -2.36 11.14 12.88
N GLU A 366 -2.21 12.25 12.17
CA GLU A 366 -1.93 13.55 12.77
C GLU A 366 -3.18 14.21 13.40
N LEU A 367 -4.41 13.77 13.05
CA LEU A 367 -5.66 14.30 13.60
C LEU A 367 -5.95 13.84 15.04
N THR A 368 -5.27 12.82 15.55
CA THR A 368 -5.67 12.21 16.81
C THR A 368 -4.48 11.65 17.59
N SER A 369 -4.70 11.35 18.88
CA SER A 369 -3.70 10.69 19.75
C SER A 369 -3.38 9.26 19.28
N ARG A 370 -2.22 8.74 19.68
CA ARG A 370 -1.72 7.40 19.29
C ARG A 370 -2.70 6.27 19.60
N GLU A 371 -3.48 6.40 20.65
CA GLU A 371 -4.47 5.39 21.08
C GLU A 371 -5.61 5.23 20.06
N ASN A 372 -6.01 6.32 19.38
CA ASN A 372 -7.11 6.37 18.44
C ASN A 372 -6.65 6.17 16.97
N HIS A 373 -5.33 6.09 16.69
CA HIS A 373 -4.81 5.88 15.33
C HIS A 373 -5.48 4.72 14.59
N PRO A 374 -5.67 3.52 15.21
CA PRO A 374 -6.30 2.40 14.51
C PRO A 374 -7.75 2.69 14.09
N ILE A 375 -8.49 3.45 14.91
CA ILE A 375 -9.89 3.82 14.65
C ILE A 375 -9.95 4.79 13.47
N TYR A 376 -9.13 5.85 13.47
CA TYR A 376 -9.13 6.87 12.43
C TYR A 376 -8.69 6.29 11.08
N VAL A 377 -7.58 5.56 11.04
CA VAL A 377 -7.08 4.92 9.81
C VAL A 377 -8.11 3.94 9.25
N SER A 378 -8.67 3.06 10.10
CA SER A 378 -9.67 2.09 9.64
C SER A 378 -10.96 2.75 9.17
N THR A 379 -11.37 3.88 9.78
CA THR A 379 -12.54 4.65 9.36
C THR A 379 -12.34 5.26 7.97
N VAL A 380 -11.18 5.88 7.70
CA VAL A 380 -10.84 6.42 6.38
C VAL A 380 -10.85 5.32 5.32
N VAL A 381 -10.21 4.17 5.60
CA VAL A 381 -10.19 3.02 4.68
C VAL A 381 -11.58 2.46 4.41
N LEU A 382 -12.43 2.39 5.45
CA LEU A 382 -13.82 1.94 5.33
C LEU A 382 -14.64 2.87 4.42
N CYS A 383 -14.45 4.19 4.51
CA CYS A 383 -15.15 5.17 3.68
C CYS A 383 -14.72 5.13 2.19
N MET A 384 -13.57 4.59 1.88
CA MET A 384 -13.12 4.41 0.50
C MET A 384 -13.77 3.19 -0.21
N ALA A 385 -14.34 2.25 0.53
CA ALA A 385 -14.89 1.03 -0.06
C ALA A 385 -16.17 1.24 -0.90
N PRO A 386 -17.19 2.02 -0.47
CA PRO A 386 -18.43 2.17 -1.22
C PRO A 386 -18.28 2.69 -2.64
N PRO A 387 -17.50 3.75 -2.93
CA PRO A 387 -17.34 4.25 -4.29
C PRO A 387 -16.75 3.22 -5.26
N ILE A 388 -15.90 2.32 -4.77
CA ILE A 388 -15.24 1.31 -5.60
C ILE A 388 -16.23 0.27 -6.15
N ILE A 389 -17.37 0.06 -5.50
CA ILE A 389 -18.45 -0.82 -5.99
C ILE A 389 -18.96 -0.36 -7.35
N LEU A 390 -18.88 0.94 -7.65
CA LEU A 390 -19.32 1.50 -8.93
C LEU A 390 -18.37 1.19 -10.11
N SER A 391 -17.21 0.60 -9.86
CA SER A 391 -16.19 0.37 -10.88
C SER A 391 -16.68 -0.49 -12.08
N PRO A 392 -17.46 -1.58 -11.90
CA PRO A 392 -18.02 -2.32 -13.04
C PRO A 392 -18.96 -1.47 -13.90
N LEU A 393 -19.74 -0.55 -13.29
CA LEU A 393 -20.61 0.37 -14.02
C LEU A 393 -19.80 1.38 -14.84
N VAL A 394 -18.69 1.89 -14.27
CA VAL A 394 -17.75 2.77 -15.01
C VAL A 394 -17.14 1.99 -16.17
N GLY A 395 -16.77 0.72 -15.97
CA GLY A 395 -16.23 -0.15 -17.01
C GLY A 395 -17.24 -0.39 -18.16
N ASP A 396 -18.51 -0.61 -17.84
CA ASP A 396 -19.57 -0.75 -18.81
C ASP A 396 -19.83 0.59 -19.55
N ALA A 397 -19.83 1.71 -18.83
CA ALA A 397 -19.96 3.04 -19.42
C ALA A 397 -18.82 3.34 -20.42
N VAL A 398 -17.56 3.06 -20.05
CA VAL A 398 -16.41 3.23 -20.97
C VAL A 398 -16.59 2.37 -22.23
N HIS A 399 -17.13 1.17 -22.09
CA HIS A 399 -17.36 0.28 -23.25
C HIS A 399 -18.47 0.80 -24.17
N ARG A 400 -19.59 1.35 -23.63
CA ARG A 400 -20.78 1.75 -24.39
C ARG A 400 -20.70 3.18 -24.96
N ILE A 401 -20.22 4.13 -24.16
CA ILE A 401 -20.23 5.57 -24.51
C ILE A 401 -18.83 6.15 -24.73
N GLY A 402 -17.79 5.30 -24.70
CA GLY A 402 -16.40 5.73 -24.91
C GLY A 402 -15.74 6.31 -23.66
N TYR A 403 -14.52 6.81 -23.84
CA TYR A 403 -13.65 7.22 -22.74
C TYR A 403 -13.93 8.62 -22.20
N VAL A 404 -14.35 9.56 -23.07
CA VAL A 404 -14.40 10.99 -22.75
C VAL A 404 -15.32 11.27 -21.56
N ILE A 405 -16.58 10.80 -21.61
CA ILE A 405 -17.56 11.09 -20.55
C ILE A 405 -17.17 10.48 -19.19
N PRO A 406 -16.82 9.19 -19.08
CA PRO A 406 -16.38 8.63 -17.80
C PRO A 406 -15.10 9.27 -17.26
N PHE A 407 -14.11 9.60 -18.11
CA PHE A 407 -12.86 10.22 -17.69
C PHE A 407 -13.08 11.64 -17.18
N CYS A 408 -13.84 12.46 -17.91
CA CYS A 408 -14.22 13.81 -17.47
C CYS A 408 -15.08 13.78 -16.20
N GLY A 409 -16.00 12.83 -16.09
CA GLY A 409 -16.83 12.66 -14.89
C GLY A 409 -15.99 12.33 -13.65
N ILE A 410 -15.03 11.41 -13.75
CA ILE A 410 -14.11 11.11 -12.65
C ILE A 410 -13.18 12.28 -12.36
N ALA A 411 -12.70 13.02 -13.38
CA ALA A 411 -11.91 14.23 -13.16
C ALA A 411 -12.70 15.27 -12.34
N ALA A 412 -13.99 15.47 -12.63
CA ALA A 412 -14.87 16.36 -11.87
C ALA A 412 -15.06 15.89 -10.42
N VAL A 413 -15.17 14.59 -10.17
CA VAL A 413 -15.22 14.03 -8.80
C VAL A 413 -13.91 14.27 -8.04
N VAL A 414 -12.76 14.10 -8.69
CA VAL A 414 -11.46 14.39 -8.06
C VAL A 414 -11.27 15.90 -7.86
N LEU A 415 -11.78 16.74 -8.75
CA LEU A 415 -11.84 18.20 -8.55
C LEU A 415 -12.66 18.54 -7.30
N ALA A 416 -13.82 17.90 -7.07
CA ALA A 416 -14.59 18.09 -5.84
C ALA A 416 -13.79 17.67 -4.59
N ALA A 417 -13.01 16.58 -4.67
CA ALA A 417 -12.09 16.19 -3.60
C ALA A 417 -11.03 17.27 -3.32
N TRP A 418 -10.47 17.86 -4.38
CA TRP A 418 -9.53 18.98 -4.23
C TRP A 418 -10.19 20.21 -3.60
N CYS A 419 -11.37 20.63 -4.06
CA CYS A 419 -12.12 21.75 -3.46
C CYS A 419 -12.38 21.49 -1.96
N LEU A 420 -12.73 20.25 -1.58
CA LEU A 420 -12.91 19.89 -0.19
C LEU A 420 -11.59 20.02 0.61
N SER A 421 -10.44 19.73 -0.01
CA SER A 421 -9.13 19.86 0.64
C SER A 421 -8.82 21.32 1.03
N LEU A 422 -9.41 22.30 0.35
CA LEU A 422 -9.20 23.74 0.62
C LEU A 422 -9.80 24.18 1.97
N VAL A 423 -10.88 23.51 2.42
CA VAL A 423 -11.55 23.79 3.71
C VAL A 423 -11.06 22.90 4.85
N MET A 424 -10.06 22.06 4.61
CA MET A 424 -9.42 21.25 5.66
C MET A 424 -8.43 22.09 6.47
N VAL A 425 -8.25 21.74 7.74
CA VAL A 425 -7.36 22.43 8.68
C VAL A 425 -6.01 21.71 8.75
N GLU A 426 -4.94 22.41 9.09
CA GLU A 426 -3.65 21.76 9.35
C GLU A 426 -3.72 21.02 10.69
N PRO A 427 -3.48 19.68 10.73
CA PRO A 427 -3.63 18.91 11.95
C PRO A 427 -2.70 19.39 13.07
N ARG A 428 -1.52 19.86 12.75
CA ARG A 428 -0.52 20.33 13.70
C ARG A 428 -1.02 21.56 14.47
N GLU A 429 -1.81 22.45 13.83
CA GLU A 429 -2.41 23.61 14.48
C GLU A 429 -3.51 23.22 15.48
N VAL A 430 -4.30 22.18 15.18
CA VAL A 430 -5.38 21.69 16.05
C VAL A 430 -4.83 21.02 17.30
N THR A 431 -3.72 20.28 17.19
CA THR A 431 -3.09 19.58 18.32
C THR A 431 -2.48 20.57 19.32
N PHE A 432 -1.92 21.69 18.86
CA PHE A 432 -1.40 22.76 19.72
C PHE A 432 -2.49 23.42 20.57
N VAL A 433 -3.63 23.74 19.99
CA VAL A 433 -4.77 24.37 20.71
C VAL A 433 -5.30 23.46 21.81
N HIS A 434 -5.32 22.12 21.61
CA HIS A 434 -5.74 21.18 22.66
C HIS A 434 -4.70 21.01 23.77
N SER A 435 -3.40 21.15 23.51
CA SER A 435 -2.37 21.07 24.52
C SER A 435 -2.30 22.34 25.39
N GLU A 436 -2.56 23.52 24.83
CA GLU A 436 -2.66 24.76 25.59
C GLU A 436 -3.93 24.83 26.47
N SER A 437 -5.02 24.23 26.04
CA SER A 437 -6.26 24.20 26.83
C SER A 437 -6.26 23.17 27.98
N VAL A 438 -5.25 22.27 28.04
CA VAL A 438 -5.08 21.24 29.09
C VAL A 438 -3.98 21.62 30.11
N ASN A 439 -3.17 22.66 29.89
CA ASN A 439 -2.32 23.23 30.93
C ASN A 439 -3.08 24.38 31.61
N PRO A 440 -3.72 24.14 32.77
CA PRO A 440 -4.12 25.25 33.62
C PRO A 440 -2.85 25.93 34.08
N THR A 441 -2.81 27.24 33.93
CA THR A 441 -1.79 28.15 34.46
C THR A 441 -1.37 27.73 35.86
N GLU A 442 -0.06 27.50 36.07
CA GLU A 442 0.59 27.21 37.36
C GLU A 442 0.54 28.42 38.35
N ASP A 443 -0.52 29.18 38.38
CA ASP A 443 -0.67 30.36 39.23
C ASP A 443 -1.72 30.25 40.33
N GLU A 444 -2.17 29.04 40.68
CA GLU A 444 -2.95 28.83 41.95
C GLU A 444 -2.37 27.64 42.69
N GLN A 445 -1.24 27.80 43.34
CA GLN A 445 -0.89 27.01 44.53
C GLN A 445 -1.61 27.62 45.72
N PRO A 446 -2.62 26.94 46.32
CA PRO A 446 -3.10 27.28 47.67
C PRO A 446 -1.98 26.91 48.63
N GLY A 447 -1.55 27.87 49.44
CA GLY A 447 -0.56 27.70 50.47
C GLY A 447 -0.76 26.46 51.33
N LEU A 448 0.22 25.56 51.30
CA LEU A 448 0.36 24.48 52.27
C LEU A 448 0.73 25.15 53.61
N SER A 449 -0.25 25.28 54.52
CA SER A 449 0.04 25.54 55.94
C SER A 449 0.72 24.31 56.53
N ASP A 450 1.93 24.53 57.03
CA ASP A 450 2.66 23.62 57.96
C ASP A 450 1.85 23.40 59.24
N ASP A 451 1.09 22.31 59.32
CA ASP A 451 0.55 21.79 60.58
C ASP A 451 0.45 20.27 60.51
N TRP A 452 1.52 19.58 60.91
CA TRP A 452 1.50 18.19 61.33
C TRP A 452 1.54 18.09 62.81
N PRO A 453 0.52 17.56 63.51
CA PRO A 453 0.66 17.19 64.91
C PRO A 453 1.40 15.86 65.04
N ASN A 454 2.42 15.87 65.88
CA ASN A 454 3.07 14.69 66.45
C ASN A 454 2.05 13.82 67.19
N VAL A 455 1.85 12.55 66.80
CA VAL A 455 1.70 11.37 67.68
C VAL A 455 2.13 10.13 66.90
#